data_527ece334f51e857911ad7fe58cabc99
#
_entry.id   527ece334f51e857911ad7fe58cabc99
#
_cell.length_a   1.000
_cell.length_b   1.000
_cell.length_c   1.000
_cell.angle_alpha   90.00
_cell.angle_beta   90.00
_cell.angle_gamma   90.00
#
_symmetry.space_group_name_H-M   'P 1'
#
loop_
_entity.id
_entity.type
_entity.pdbx_description
1 polymer ?
#
loop_
_entity_poly.entity_id
_entity_poly.type
_entity_poly.pdbx_seq_one_letter_code
_entity_poly.pdbx_strand_id
1 'polypeptide(L)'
;MFRISPVTGMLYVARPLDAETKSRYTLTVTAVDQANVGMRRQSSARVRVAVIDVNDNDPVFQETEKTIYFDENEPAGTRVMRVNAKDSDSGENGHLSYSIANLNAQEIPFTVDHVTGMIKSKRLIDYETDKREYKLQIRASDWGTPYRRQAEMRLTIKIKDINDNRPQVRHHCTALAFLPGQI
;
A
#
# COMPACT_ATOMS: atom_id res chain seq x y z
N MET A 1 -31.20 -13.45 5.41
CA MET A 1 -30.55 -12.67 4.35
C MET A 1 -31.55 -12.24 3.28
N PHE A 2 -32.26 -13.17 2.61
CA PHE A 2 -33.37 -12.83 1.68
C PHE A 2 -34.72 -13.27 2.24
N ARG A 3 -35.78 -12.56 1.86
CA ARG A 3 -37.18 -12.91 2.14
C ARG A 3 -38.00 -12.75 0.86
N ILE A 4 -39.06 -13.51 0.75
CA ILE A 4 -40.02 -13.40 -0.33
C ILE A 4 -41.45 -13.16 0.24
N SER A 5 -42.20 -12.27 -0.38
CA SER A 5 -43.60 -12.10 -0.05
C SER A 5 -44.38 -13.29 -0.59
N PRO A 6 -45.16 -14.02 0.26
CA PRO A 6 -45.88 -15.17 -0.19
C PRO A 6 -47.06 -14.81 -1.10
N VAL A 7 -47.51 -13.54 -1.11
CA VAL A 7 -48.65 -13.06 -1.92
C VAL A 7 -48.19 -12.45 -3.23
N THR A 8 -47.16 -11.60 -3.19
CA THR A 8 -46.72 -10.84 -4.37
C THR A 8 -45.54 -11.47 -5.11
N GLY A 9 -44.85 -12.43 -4.48
CA GLY A 9 -43.61 -13.01 -5.02
C GLY A 9 -42.40 -12.04 -4.97
N MET A 10 -42.54 -10.85 -4.39
CA MET A 10 -41.47 -9.87 -4.31
C MET A 10 -40.35 -10.34 -3.38
N LEU A 11 -39.12 -10.29 -3.88
CA LEU A 11 -37.93 -10.69 -3.15
C LEU A 11 -37.32 -9.46 -2.47
N TYR A 12 -36.99 -9.59 -1.19
CA TYR A 12 -36.41 -8.52 -0.36
C TYR A 12 -35.07 -8.94 0.23
N VAL A 13 -34.17 -7.97 0.35
CA VAL A 13 -32.96 -8.10 1.18
C VAL A 13 -33.37 -7.83 2.63
N ALA A 14 -33.27 -8.83 3.49
CA ALA A 14 -33.71 -8.77 4.89
C ALA A 14 -32.58 -8.39 5.87
N ARG A 15 -31.32 -8.43 5.43
CA ARG A 15 -30.12 -7.99 6.16
C ARG A 15 -29.14 -7.42 5.15
N PRO A 16 -28.28 -6.44 5.55
CA PRO A 16 -27.22 -5.94 4.71
C PRO A 16 -26.44 -7.08 4.07
N LEU A 17 -26.04 -6.88 2.84
CA LEU A 17 -25.17 -7.77 2.07
C LEU A 17 -23.81 -7.13 2.00
N ASP A 18 -22.79 -7.95 2.02
CA ASP A 18 -21.40 -7.58 2.00
C ASP A 18 -20.73 -8.36 0.85
N ALA A 19 -20.17 -7.65 -0.10
CA ALA A 19 -19.59 -8.20 -1.33
C ALA A 19 -18.31 -8.97 -1.04
N GLU A 20 -17.51 -8.52 -0.07
CA GLU A 20 -16.23 -9.11 0.35
C GLU A 20 -16.44 -10.45 1.04
N THR A 21 -17.52 -10.54 1.82
CA THR A 21 -17.92 -11.82 2.46
C THR A 21 -18.56 -12.77 1.46
N LYS A 22 -19.48 -12.27 0.61
CA LYS A 22 -20.15 -13.08 -0.40
C LYS A 22 -20.76 -12.25 -1.53
N SER A 23 -20.11 -12.27 -2.68
CA SER A 23 -20.49 -11.51 -3.86
C SER A 23 -21.61 -12.14 -4.71
N ARG A 24 -21.97 -13.43 -4.49
CA ARG A 24 -22.98 -14.12 -5.33
C ARG A 24 -23.87 -15.04 -4.50
N TYR A 25 -25.15 -15.00 -4.80
CA TYR A 25 -26.15 -15.89 -4.22
C TYR A 25 -26.94 -16.58 -5.33
N THR A 26 -27.29 -17.85 -5.09
CA THR A 26 -28.25 -18.58 -5.92
C THR A 26 -29.40 -19.01 -5.01
N LEU A 27 -30.59 -18.49 -5.31
CA LEU A 27 -31.81 -18.75 -4.57
C LEU A 27 -32.69 -19.67 -5.41
N THR A 28 -33.34 -20.63 -4.77
CA THR A 28 -34.41 -21.39 -5.40
C THR A 28 -35.73 -20.87 -4.84
N VAL A 29 -36.54 -20.29 -5.72
CA VAL A 29 -37.88 -19.81 -5.39
C VAL A 29 -38.85 -20.88 -5.82
N THR A 30 -39.72 -21.32 -4.90
CA THR A 30 -40.71 -22.35 -5.16
C THR A 30 -42.10 -21.74 -4.98
N ALA A 31 -42.93 -21.84 -6.01
CA ALA A 31 -44.34 -21.54 -5.92
C ALA A 31 -45.10 -22.84 -5.71
N VAL A 32 -46.04 -22.80 -4.77
CA VAL A 32 -46.90 -23.96 -4.40
C VAL A 32 -48.34 -23.47 -4.48
N ASP A 33 -49.21 -24.22 -5.15
CA ASP A 33 -50.63 -23.91 -5.15
C ASP A 33 -51.27 -24.16 -3.79
N GLN A 34 -52.52 -23.66 -3.60
CA GLN A 34 -53.27 -23.78 -2.37
C GLN A 34 -54.21 -25.00 -2.35
N ALA A 35 -54.00 -25.98 -3.21
CA ALA A 35 -54.81 -27.18 -3.25
C ALA A 35 -54.69 -27.97 -1.92
N ASN A 36 -55.64 -28.88 -1.69
CA ASN A 36 -55.62 -29.73 -0.51
C ASN A 36 -54.33 -30.53 -0.37
N VAL A 37 -53.94 -30.84 0.86
CA VAL A 37 -52.74 -31.63 1.20
C VAL A 37 -52.80 -32.96 0.41
N GLY A 38 -51.76 -33.24 -0.37
CA GLY A 38 -51.67 -34.42 -1.25
C GLY A 38 -51.97 -34.14 -2.71
N MET A 39 -52.59 -32.98 -3.06
CA MET A 39 -52.85 -32.55 -4.42
C MET A 39 -52.08 -31.30 -4.86
N ARG A 40 -51.21 -30.76 -3.95
CA ARG A 40 -50.43 -29.55 -4.18
C ARG A 40 -49.47 -29.75 -5.34
N ARG A 41 -49.47 -28.82 -6.28
CA ARG A 41 -48.47 -28.73 -7.36
C ARG A 41 -47.47 -27.64 -7.01
N GLN A 42 -46.26 -27.86 -7.41
CA GLN A 42 -45.17 -26.87 -7.18
C GLN A 42 -44.34 -26.68 -8.45
N SER A 43 -43.78 -25.49 -8.55
CA SER A 43 -42.82 -25.15 -9.58
C SER A 43 -41.69 -24.33 -8.93
N SER A 44 -40.46 -24.51 -9.40
CA SER A 44 -39.32 -23.81 -8.84
C SER A 44 -38.53 -23.09 -9.92
N ALA A 45 -37.99 -21.91 -9.56
CA ALA A 45 -37.10 -21.13 -10.42
C ALA A 45 -35.83 -20.78 -9.64
N ARG A 46 -34.70 -20.67 -10.37
CA ARG A 46 -33.45 -20.18 -9.82
C ARG A 46 -33.29 -18.69 -10.04
N VAL A 47 -33.03 -17.95 -8.98
CA VAL A 47 -32.67 -16.52 -9.01
C VAL A 47 -31.22 -16.38 -8.63
N ARG A 48 -30.42 -15.76 -9.50
CA ARG A 48 -29.02 -15.42 -9.22
C ARG A 48 -28.96 -13.95 -8.82
N VAL A 49 -28.37 -13.67 -7.66
CA VAL A 49 -28.16 -12.32 -7.15
C VAL A 49 -26.65 -12.08 -7.12
N ALA A 50 -26.20 -11.04 -7.80
CA ALA A 50 -24.83 -10.53 -7.69
C ALA A 50 -24.87 -9.30 -6.77
N VAL A 51 -23.98 -9.26 -5.79
CA VAL A 51 -23.75 -8.09 -4.93
C VAL A 51 -22.69 -7.26 -5.61
N ILE A 52 -23.01 -6.00 -5.86
CA ILE A 52 -22.06 -5.04 -6.43
C ILE A 52 -21.19 -4.54 -5.29
N ASP A 53 -19.89 -4.56 -5.51
CA ASP A 53 -18.88 -4.05 -4.60
C ASP A 53 -18.99 -2.53 -4.44
N VAL A 54 -18.76 -2.03 -3.23
CA VAL A 54 -18.74 -0.61 -2.90
C VAL A 54 -17.39 -0.34 -2.25
N ASN A 55 -16.74 0.76 -2.60
CA ASN A 55 -15.45 1.16 -2.02
C ASN A 55 -15.62 1.56 -0.54
N ASP A 56 -15.75 0.57 0.36
CA ASP A 56 -15.98 0.78 1.79
C ASP A 56 -14.82 0.30 2.69
N ASN A 57 -13.78 -0.32 2.12
CA ASN A 57 -12.56 -0.68 2.81
C ASN A 57 -11.41 0.28 2.50
N ASP A 58 -10.57 0.54 3.51
CA ASP A 58 -9.34 1.32 3.33
C ASP A 58 -8.16 0.38 3.05
N PRO A 59 -7.20 0.77 2.20
CA PRO A 59 -5.94 0.04 2.08
C PRO A 59 -5.25 -0.12 3.43
N VAL A 60 -4.62 -1.25 3.69
CA VAL A 60 -3.92 -1.54 4.94
C VAL A 60 -2.50 -2.00 4.66
N PHE A 61 -1.50 -1.26 5.15
CA PHE A 61 -0.11 -1.70 5.18
C PHE A 61 0.10 -2.73 6.29
N GLN A 62 0.95 -3.73 6.04
CA GLN A 62 1.31 -4.73 7.07
C GLN A 62 2.06 -4.08 8.25
N GLU A 63 2.87 -3.06 7.96
CA GLU A 63 3.64 -2.30 8.93
C GLU A 63 3.36 -0.82 8.68
N THR A 64 3.08 -0.05 9.71
CA THR A 64 2.84 1.39 9.61
C THR A 64 4.12 2.20 9.67
N GLU A 65 5.18 1.61 10.24
CA GLU A 65 6.51 2.21 10.33
C GLU A 65 7.58 1.15 10.09
N LYS A 66 8.63 1.51 9.36
CA LYS A 66 9.79 0.64 9.12
C LYS A 66 11.06 1.45 9.00
N THR A 67 12.15 0.92 9.59
CA THR A 67 13.50 1.44 9.41
C THR A 67 14.35 0.41 8.70
N ILE A 68 15.07 0.85 7.68
CA ILE A 68 16.01 0.03 6.90
C ILE A 68 17.33 0.74 6.75
N TYR A 69 18.36 -0.02 6.40
CA TYR A 69 19.69 0.47 6.08
C TYR A 69 19.95 0.31 4.59
N PHE A 70 20.61 1.29 4.00
CA PHE A 70 21.00 1.31 2.59
C PHE A 70 22.45 1.74 2.52
N ASP A 71 23.29 0.95 1.86
CA ASP A 71 24.71 1.25 1.73
C ASP A 71 24.88 2.47 0.81
N GLU A 72 25.82 3.35 1.12
CA GLU A 72 26.20 4.42 0.23
C GLU A 72 26.89 3.90 -1.03
N ASN A 73 27.12 4.77 -1.99
CA ASN A 73 27.82 4.46 -3.24
C ASN A 73 27.13 3.41 -4.13
N GLU A 74 25.91 3.02 -3.79
CA GLU A 74 25.11 2.14 -4.62
C GLU A 74 24.65 2.85 -5.91
N PRO A 75 24.71 2.17 -7.07
CA PRO A 75 24.29 2.74 -8.34
C PRO A 75 22.83 3.24 -8.35
N ALA A 76 22.53 4.21 -9.18
CA ALA A 76 21.15 4.62 -9.44
C ALA A 76 20.31 3.43 -9.94
N GLY A 77 19.09 3.29 -9.42
CA GLY A 77 18.19 2.19 -9.72
C GLY A 77 18.32 0.97 -8.79
N THR A 78 19.28 1.00 -7.84
CA THR A 78 19.41 -0.07 -6.84
C THR A 78 18.12 -0.20 -6.03
N ARG A 79 17.66 -1.45 -5.88
CA ARG A 79 16.46 -1.80 -5.13
C ARG A 79 16.69 -1.63 -3.64
N VAL A 80 15.81 -0.90 -2.99
CA VAL A 80 15.87 -0.65 -1.55
C VAL A 80 14.99 -1.64 -0.80
N MET A 81 13.68 -1.60 -1.07
CA MET A 81 12.71 -2.55 -0.55
C MET A 81 11.41 -2.49 -1.34
N ARG A 82 10.53 -3.43 -1.11
CA ARG A 82 9.16 -3.40 -1.61
C ARG A 82 8.20 -3.13 -0.46
N VAL A 83 7.33 -2.14 -0.62
CA VAL A 83 6.19 -1.91 0.27
C VAL A 83 4.97 -2.64 -0.30
N ASN A 84 4.10 -3.10 0.59
CA ASN A 84 2.88 -3.80 0.21
C ASN A 84 1.74 -3.41 1.14
N ALA A 85 0.63 -2.99 0.55
CA ALA A 85 -0.64 -2.81 1.22
C ALA A 85 -1.65 -3.81 0.65
N LYS A 86 -2.72 -4.07 1.39
CA LYS A 86 -3.85 -4.91 0.97
C LYS A 86 -5.11 -4.09 1.11
N ASP A 87 -6.02 -4.32 0.18
CA ASP A 87 -7.38 -3.83 0.22
C ASP A 87 -8.31 -5.04 0.11
N SER A 88 -9.46 -4.98 0.79
CA SER A 88 -10.44 -6.06 0.78
C SER A 88 -11.44 -5.93 -0.35
N ASP A 89 -11.59 -4.73 -0.90
CA ASP A 89 -12.51 -4.45 -1.99
C ASP A 89 -12.09 -5.16 -3.28
N SER A 90 -12.98 -5.30 -4.21
CA SER A 90 -12.73 -6.00 -5.46
C SER A 90 -12.63 -5.04 -6.66
N GLY A 91 -11.95 -5.50 -7.73
CA GLY A 91 -11.80 -4.72 -8.96
C GLY A 91 -11.01 -3.44 -8.76
N GLU A 92 -11.50 -2.31 -9.28
CA GLU A 92 -10.86 -1.00 -9.16
C GLU A 92 -10.84 -0.48 -7.71
N ASN A 93 -11.84 -0.85 -6.88
CA ASN A 93 -11.91 -0.45 -5.49
C ASN A 93 -10.75 -1.04 -4.67
N GLY A 94 -10.31 -2.26 -4.99
CA GLY A 94 -9.16 -2.91 -4.34
C GLY A 94 -7.85 -2.80 -5.12
N HIS A 95 -7.82 -2.10 -6.28
CA HIS A 95 -6.62 -1.93 -7.08
C HIS A 95 -5.76 -0.80 -6.52
N LEU A 96 -4.57 -1.12 -6.01
CA LEU A 96 -3.72 -0.16 -5.30
C LEU A 96 -2.62 0.45 -6.18
N SER A 97 -2.37 1.74 -5.96
CA SER A 97 -1.21 2.48 -6.48
C SER A 97 -0.39 3.07 -5.35
N TYR A 98 0.94 3.15 -5.54
CA TYR A 98 1.88 3.63 -4.53
C TYR A 98 2.53 4.95 -4.94
N SER A 99 2.73 5.84 -3.97
CA SER A 99 3.40 7.13 -4.17
C SER A 99 4.17 7.56 -2.93
N ILE A 100 5.12 8.50 -3.12
CA ILE A 100 5.79 9.19 -2.01
C ILE A 100 5.00 10.47 -1.74
N ALA A 101 4.41 10.60 -0.56
CA ALA A 101 3.51 11.68 -0.18
C ALA A 101 4.21 12.87 0.50
N ASN A 102 5.53 12.85 0.63
CA ASN A 102 6.29 13.96 1.20
C ASN A 102 6.13 15.25 0.37
N LEU A 103 6.00 16.39 1.03
CA LEU A 103 5.90 17.70 0.37
C LEU A 103 7.09 17.99 -0.56
N ASN A 104 8.31 17.56 -0.18
CA ASN A 104 9.54 17.75 -0.96
C ASN A 104 10.01 16.43 -1.60
N ALA A 105 9.10 15.65 -2.16
CA ALA A 105 9.42 14.34 -2.75
C ALA A 105 10.46 14.42 -3.89
N GLN A 106 10.62 15.60 -4.53
CA GLN A 106 11.61 15.81 -5.59
C GLN A 106 13.06 15.80 -5.05
N GLU A 107 13.28 16.26 -3.81
CA GLU A 107 14.60 16.30 -3.16
C GLU A 107 15.01 14.93 -2.58
N ILE A 108 14.07 14.00 -2.50
CA ILE A 108 14.31 12.66 -1.98
C ILE A 108 14.99 11.82 -3.06
N PRO A 109 16.18 11.22 -2.77
CA PRO A 109 16.93 10.45 -3.78
C PRO A 109 16.35 9.04 -4.01
N PHE A 110 15.10 8.83 -3.64
CA PHE A 110 14.38 7.57 -3.81
C PHE A 110 13.11 7.77 -4.63
N THR A 111 12.67 6.70 -5.29
CA THR A 111 11.40 6.63 -6.01
C THR A 111 10.67 5.35 -5.64
N VAL A 112 9.34 5.35 -5.77
CA VAL A 112 8.52 4.15 -5.66
C VAL A 112 7.87 3.87 -7.01
N ASP A 113 7.89 2.62 -7.42
CA ASP A 113 7.12 2.15 -8.56
C ASP A 113 5.64 2.10 -8.17
N HIS A 114 4.81 2.79 -8.93
CA HIS A 114 3.40 3.02 -8.58
C HIS A 114 2.53 1.75 -8.61
N VAL A 115 2.94 0.72 -9.33
CA VAL A 115 2.19 -0.55 -9.43
C VAL A 115 2.73 -1.59 -8.45
N THR A 116 4.04 -1.73 -8.40
CA THR A 116 4.67 -2.83 -7.65
C THR A 116 5.04 -2.48 -6.21
N GLY A 117 5.04 -1.18 -5.85
CA GLY A 117 5.52 -0.70 -4.55
C GLY A 117 7.03 -0.86 -4.34
N MET A 118 7.80 -1.10 -5.42
CA MET A 118 9.26 -1.24 -5.34
C MET A 118 9.93 0.13 -5.19
N ILE A 119 10.67 0.32 -4.11
CA ILE A 119 11.46 1.52 -3.86
C ILE A 119 12.87 1.30 -4.41
N LYS A 120 13.38 2.33 -5.13
CA LYS A 120 14.70 2.35 -5.76
C LYS A 120 15.40 3.68 -5.51
N SER A 121 16.74 3.68 -5.53
CA SER A 121 17.54 4.91 -5.57
C SER A 121 17.38 5.60 -6.93
N LYS A 122 17.30 6.95 -6.95
CA LYS A 122 17.31 7.76 -8.18
C LYS A 122 18.72 8.10 -8.64
N ARG A 123 19.65 8.19 -7.68
CA ARG A 123 21.05 8.56 -7.89
C ARG A 123 21.94 7.86 -6.87
N LEU A 124 23.23 7.95 -7.06
CA LEU A 124 24.21 7.61 -6.06
C LEU A 124 24.04 8.53 -4.83
N ILE A 125 24.21 7.98 -3.64
CA ILE A 125 24.14 8.69 -2.36
C ILE A 125 25.50 8.51 -1.69
N ASP A 126 26.08 9.62 -1.22
CA ASP A 126 27.37 9.71 -0.58
C ASP A 126 27.15 10.15 0.87
N TYR A 127 27.61 9.34 1.83
CA TYR A 127 27.38 9.53 3.26
C TYR A 127 27.98 10.81 3.80
N GLU A 128 29.12 11.28 3.23
CA GLU A 128 29.82 12.48 3.66
C GLU A 128 29.14 13.76 3.20
N THR A 129 28.48 13.72 2.05
CA THR A 129 27.91 14.93 1.40
C THR A 129 26.40 14.96 1.45
N ASP A 130 25.75 13.82 1.52
CA ASP A 130 24.29 13.69 1.53
C ASP A 130 23.71 13.59 2.97
N LYS A 131 22.40 13.56 3.08
CA LYS A 131 21.71 13.29 4.33
C LYS A 131 21.92 11.83 4.75
N ARG A 132 22.22 11.59 6.01
CA ARG A 132 22.42 10.25 6.57
C ARG A 132 21.11 9.49 6.85
N GLU A 133 20.00 10.20 6.81
CA GLU A 133 18.68 9.64 7.07
C GLU A 133 17.64 10.32 6.18
N TYR A 134 16.76 9.50 5.57
CA TYR A 134 15.62 9.93 4.77
C TYR A 134 14.34 9.35 5.35
N LYS A 135 13.36 10.21 5.64
CA LYS A 135 12.03 9.82 6.10
C LYS A 135 11.03 9.96 4.96
N LEU A 136 10.55 8.84 4.46
CA LEU A 136 9.60 8.76 3.38
C LEU A 136 8.21 8.47 3.96
N GLN A 137 7.23 9.21 3.48
CA GLN A 137 5.81 8.93 3.71
C GLN A 137 5.29 8.25 2.45
N ILE A 138 5.07 6.95 2.54
CA ILE A 138 4.59 6.14 1.42
C ILE A 138 3.08 6.06 1.54
N ARG A 139 2.39 6.39 0.46
CA ARG A 139 0.94 6.31 0.35
C ARG A 139 0.55 5.19 -0.58
N ALA A 140 -0.41 4.36 -0.15
CA ALA A 140 -1.19 3.47 -0.99
C ALA A 140 -2.56 4.09 -1.21
N SER A 141 -3.04 4.13 -2.44
CA SER A 141 -4.36 4.65 -2.79
C SER A 141 -5.04 3.68 -3.76
N ASP A 142 -6.31 3.38 -3.52
CA ASP A 142 -7.12 2.62 -4.45
C ASP A 142 -7.54 3.46 -5.67
N TRP A 143 -8.28 2.84 -6.61
CA TRP A 143 -8.85 3.48 -7.78
C TRP A 143 -10.38 3.55 -7.72
N GLY A 144 -10.91 3.39 -6.50
CA GLY A 144 -12.34 3.33 -6.26
C GLY A 144 -13.09 4.63 -6.57
N THR A 145 -14.38 4.49 -6.77
CA THR A 145 -15.32 5.57 -7.02
C THR A 145 -16.48 5.51 -6.02
N PRO A 146 -17.09 6.65 -5.61
CA PRO A 146 -16.83 8.02 -6.05
C PRO A 146 -15.60 8.68 -5.42
N TYR A 147 -15.04 8.11 -4.36
CA TYR A 147 -13.87 8.63 -3.67
C TYR A 147 -12.83 7.54 -3.51
N ARG A 148 -11.57 7.90 -3.77
CA ARG A 148 -10.43 7.03 -3.50
C ARG A 148 -10.13 7.02 -2.03
N ARG A 149 -9.86 5.82 -1.50
CA ARG A 149 -9.38 5.62 -0.13
C ARG A 149 -7.88 5.48 -0.14
N GLN A 150 -7.25 5.77 0.98
CA GLN A 150 -5.79 5.77 1.06
C GLN A 150 -5.30 5.45 2.47
N ALA A 151 -4.12 4.86 2.52
CA ALA A 151 -3.37 4.64 3.75
C ALA A 151 -1.92 5.10 3.57
N GLU A 152 -1.25 5.38 4.68
CA GLU A 152 0.13 5.84 4.67
C GLU A 152 0.98 5.03 5.64
N MET A 153 2.25 4.83 5.27
CA MET A 153 3.27 4.27 6.14
C MET A 153 4.50 5.16 6.16
N ARG A 154 5.26 5.12 7.26
CA ARG A 154 6.55 5.82 7.41
C ARG A 154 7.69 4.84 7.16
N LEU A 155 8.54 5.18 6.20
CA LEU A 155 9.77 4.45 5.94
C LEU A 155 10.97 5.34 6.24
N THR A 156 11.80 4.92 7.18
CA THR A 156 13.09 5.57 7.47
C THR A 156 14.20 4.78 6.81
N ILE A 157 14.94 5.44 5.91
CA ILE A 157 16.11 4.87 5.24
C ILE A 157 17.34 5.53 5.86
N LYS A 158 18.15 4.75 6.55
CA LYS A 158 19.45 5.17 7.12
C LYS A 158 20.57 4.78 6.17
N ILE A 159 21.37 5.76 5.77
CA ILE A 159 22.53 5.51 4.93
C ILE A 159 23.64 4.94 5.79
N LYS A 160 24.24 3.87 5.33
CA LYS A 160 25.34 3.18 5.99
C LYS A 160 26.63 3.58 5.32
N ASP A 161 27.56 4.09 6.13
CA ASP A 161 28.89 4.49 5.77
C ASP A 161 29.73 3.28 5.31
N ILE A 162 30.44 3.43 4.22
CA ILE A 162 31.46 2.51 3.70
C ILE A 162 32.80 3.24 3.78
N ASN A 163 33.77 2.66 4.45
CA ASN A 163 35.10 3.26 4.64
C ASN A 163 35.86 3.41 3.31
N ASP A 164 35.48 4.41 2.52
CA ASP A 164 36.07 4.71 1.19
C ASP A 164 36.95 5.98 1.19
N ASN A 165 36.97 6.73 2.30
CA ASN A 165 37.72 7.96 2.45
C ASN A 165 39.09 7.74 3.06
N ARG A 166 40.13 8.17 2.33
CA ARG A 166 41.50 8.12 2.85
C ARG A 166 41.78 9.28 3.81
N PRO A 167 42.44 9.06 4.94
CA PRO A 167 42.88 10.13 5.83
C PRO A 167 43.72 11.17 5.08
N GLN A 168 43.37 12.46 5.21
CA GLN A 168 44.14 13.55 4.66
C GLN A 168 44.91 14.28 5.77
N VAL A 169 46.23 14.37 5.62
CA VAL A 169 47.08 15.16 6.53
C VAL A 169 47.07 16.61 6.05
N ARG A 170 46.35 17.48 6.75
CA ARG A 170 46.46 18.93 6.54
C ARG A 170 47.72 19.41 7.23
N HIS A 171 48.77 19.78 6.47
CA HIS A 171 49.93 20.43 6.99
C HIS A 171 49.58 21.85 7.49
N HIS A 172 49.41 22.02 8.78
CA HIS A 172 49.66 23.31 9.42
C HIS A 172 51.17 23.42 9.60
N CYS A 173 51.86 24.02 8.66
CA CYS A 173 53.24 24.47 8.87
C CYS A 173 53.22 25.67 9.82
N THR A 174 53.19 25.46 11.08
CA THR A 174 53.78 26.42 12.03
C THR A 174 55.28 26.26 11.89
N ALA A 175 55.93 27.18 11.22
CA ALA A 175 57.39 27.28 11.21
C ALA A 175 57.86 27.50 12.64
N LEU A 176 58.38 26.44 13.28
CA LEU A 176 59.20 26.58 14.51
C LEU A 176 60.49 27.25 14.07
N ALA A 177 60.55 28.58 14.22
CA ALA A 177 61.81 29.32 14.09
C ALA A 177 62.69 28.90 15.28
N PHE A 178 63.65 28.02 15.05
CA PHE A 178 64.75 27.82 15.97
C PHE A 178 65.64 29.06 15.88
N LEU A 179 65.69 29.83 16.97
CA LEU A 179 66.71 30.86 17.14
C LEU A 179 68.05 30.14 17.32
N PRO A 180 69.08 30.38 16.49
CA PRO A 180 70.41 29.83 16.70
C PRO A 180 71.04 30.57 17.88
N GLY A 181 71.38 29.83 18.96
CA GLY A 181 72.26 30.33 20.00
C GLY A 181 71.68 30.34 21.43
N GLN A 182 71.49 29.18 22.03
CA GLN A 182 71.67 28.95 23.45
C GLN A 182 72.17 27.53 23.63
N ILE A 183 73.49 27.42 23.74
CA ILE A 183 74.21 26.31 24.38
C ILE A 183 74.43 26.74 25.79
#